data_fa7735ad233c62eb5b55f31613efc9f8
#
_entry.id   fa7735ad233c62eb5b55f31613efc9f8
#
_cell.length_a   1.000
_cell.length_b   1.000
_cell.length_c   1.000
_cell.angle_alpha   90.00
_cell.angle_beta   90.00
_cell.angle_gamma   90.00
#
_symmetry.space_group_name_H-M   'P 1'
#
loop_
_entity.id
_entity.type
_entity.pdbx_description
1 polymer ?
#
loop_
_entity_poly.entity_id
_entity_poly.type
_entity_poly.pdbx_seq_one_letter_code
_entity_poly.pdbx_strand_id
1 'polypeptide(L)'
;MNDMKKHIYTLWAFFILFSQSIAASVEVRSTHMTTGDGVANNSIRYIYQDSKGFIWMGTLNGLSRYDGNSFVTFRPEGGNKISLIDHRIRDLEEDKNGFLWIATSAELFSCYDLKKDCFVDFTGCGEYKQLYSYKMTDREGNVWLWQDGNGCRKVTYMNGGFTSIVFKKENNNLPSNNVTYISEDEQGRIWIGSHDGIAQVVEDKAVLVEENHDASKMMSFGKDVFFLSGTGTISLKREGEEPYCYPFR
;
A
#
# COMPACT_ATOMS: atom_id res chain seq x y z
N MET A 1 -9.00 57.26 -44.61
CA MET A 1 -7.94 57.27 -43.56
C MET A 1 -8.49 57.43 -42.14
N ASN A 2 -9.65 58.05 -41.94
CA ASN A 2 -10.28 58.17 -40.59
C ASN A 2 -10.97 56.89 -40.08
N ASP A 3 -11.56 56.07 -40.96
CA ASP A 3 -12.29 54.88 -40.53
C ASP A 3 -11.37 53.73 -40.09
N MET A 4 -10.24 53.59 -40.75
CA MET A 4 -9.26 52.57 -40.38
C MET A 4 -8.64 52.83 -39.01
N LYS A 5 -8.45 54.08 -38.61
CA LYS A 5 -7.98 54.45 -37.27
C LYS A 5 -9.03 54.16 -36.20
N LYS A 6 -10.32 54.35 -36.49
CA LYS A 6 -11.41 54.00 -35.55
C LYS A 6 -11.47 52.49 -35.29
N HIS A 7 -11.32 51.65 -36.29
CA HIS A 7 -11.30 50.19 -36.13
C HIS A 7 -10.07 49.70 -35.35
N ILE A 8 -8.92 50.37 -35.50
CA ILE A 8 -7.72 50.05 -34.72
C ILE A 8 -7.93 50.42 -33.25
N TYR A 9 -8.53 51.53 -32.92
CA TYR A 9 -8.79 51.93 -31.53
C TYR A 9 -9.87 51.03 -30.86
N THR A 10 -10.89 50.58 -31.60
CA THR A 10 -11.87 49.64 -31.10
C THR A 10 -11.26 48.25 -30.84
N LEU A 11 -10.37 47.76 -31.69
CA LEU A 11 -9.63 46.53 -31.49
C LEU A 11 -8.69 46.61 -30.27
N TRP A 12 -8.00 47.75 -30.09
CA TRP A 12 -7.15 47.95 -28.92
C TRP A 12 -7.95 48.06 -27.61
N ALA A 13 -9.10 48.73 -27.64
CA ALA A 13 -9.98 48.76 -26.47
C ALA A 13 -10.53 47.38 -26.12
N PHE A 14 -10.84 46.56 -27.12
CA PHE A 14 -11.26 45.16 -26.89
C PHE A 14 -10.13 44.30 -26.31
N PHE A 15 -8.88 44.50 -26.77
CA PHE A 15 -7.71 43.77 -26.24
C PHE A 15 -7.37 44.15 -24.79
N ILE A 16 -7.54 45.44 -24.44
CA ILE A 16 -7.33 45.90 -23.04
C ILE A 16 -8.41 45.37 -22.09
N LEU A 17 -9.66 45.24 -22.56
CA LEU A 17 -10.74 44.68 -21.76
C LEU A 17 -10.60 43.15 -21.52
N PHE A 18 -9.93 42.43 -22.41
CA PHE A 18 -9.68 40.99 -22.27
C PHE A 18 -8.41 40.66 -21.47
N SER A 19 -7.55 41.64 -21.19
CA SER A 19 -6.30 41.43 -20.43
C SER A 19 -6.46 41.55 -18.92
N GLN A 20 -7.66 41.61 -18.39
CA GLN A 20 -7.89 41.43 -16.96
C GLN A 20 -7.77 39.95 -16.63
N SER A 21 -6.54 39.51 -16.42
CA SER A 21 -6.24 38.23 -15.73
C SER A 21 -6.94 38.30 -14.36
N ILE A 22 -8.03 37.58 -14.22
CA ILE A 22 -8.61 37.33 -12.91
C ILE A 22 -7.58 36.44 -12.19
N ALA A 23 -6.67 37.08 -11.44
CA ALA A 23 -5.87 36.40 -10.45
C ALA A 23 -6.85 35.93 -9.36
N ALA A 24 -7.40 34.73 -9.53
CA ALA A 24 -8.12 34.06 -8.45
C ALA A 24 -7.10 33.84 -7.34
N SER A 25 -7.16 34.65 -6.30
CA SER A 25 -6.42 34.38 -5.08
C SER A 25 -7.00 33.11 -4.47
N VAL A 26 -6.23 32.05 -4.46
CA VAL A 26 -6.60 30.84 -3.69
C VAL A 26 -6.48 31.21 -2.22
N GLU A 27 -7.62 31.43 -1.56
CA GLU A 27 -7.66 31.61 -0.12
C GLU A 27 -7.42 30.24 0.53
N VAL A 28 -6.22 30.00 1.05
CA VAL A 28 -5.90 28.80 1.81
C VAL A 28 -6.37 29.02 3.24
N ARG A 29 -7.38 28.28 3.65
CA ARG A 29 -7.80 28.20 5.06
C ARG A 29 -7.14 27.00 5.72
N SER A 30 -6.41 27.22 6.80
CA SER A 30 -5.81 26.18 7.61
C SER A 30 -6.51 26.08 8.97
N THR A 31 -6.76 24.85 9.41
CA THR A 31 -7.27 24.58 10.76
C THR A 31 -6.28 23.67 11.47
N HIS A 32 -5.86 24.05 12.66
CA HIS A 32 -4.98 23.26 13.50
C HIS A 32 -5.82 22.35 14.39
N MET A 33 -5.61 21.03 14.28
CA MET A 33 -6.32 20.00 15.05
C MET A 33 -5.34 19.30 15.99
N THR A 34 -5.77 19.11 17.23
CA THR A 34 -4.95 18.57 18.32
C THR A 34 -5.70 17.47 19.09
N THR A 35 -5.05 16.92 20.10
CA THR A 35 -5.71 16.00 21.05
C THR A 35 -6.88 16.66 21.78
N GLY A 36 -6.89 17.99 21.91
CA GLY A 36 -8.04 18.74 22.46
C GLY A 36 -9.28 18.69 21.57
N ASP A 37 -9.10 18.48 20.29
CA ASP A 37 -10.17 18.36 19.30
C ASP A 37 -10.59 16.89 19.08
N GLY A 38 -9.93 15.93 19.72
CA GLY A 38 -10.24 14.50 19.67
C GLY A 38 -9.26 13.63 18.90
N VAL A 39 -8.14 14.18 18.39
CA VAL A 39 -7.08 13.39 17.79
C VAL A 39 -6.42 12.49 18.83
N ALA A 40 -6.16 11.23 18.49
CA ALA A 40 -5.61 10.22 19.41
C ALA A 40 -4.28 10.64 20.04
N ASN A 41 -3.41 11.29 19.25
CA ASN A 41 -2.14 11.84 19.68
C ASN A 41 -1.64 12.88 18.66
N ASN A 42 -0.96 13.94 19.14
CA ASN A 42 -0.43 14.99 18.26
C ASN A 42 0.73 14.55 17.36
N SER A 43 1.34 13.39 17.62
CA SER A 43 2.37 12.80 16.76
C SER A 43 1.73 11.93 15.67
N ILE A 44 1.24 12.56 14.61
CA ILE A 44 0.68 11.89 13.44
C ILE A 44 1.83 11.37 12.58
N ARG A 45 1.78 10.09 12.23
CA ARG A 45 2.76 9.40 11.40
C ARG A 45 2.26 9.14 10.00
N TYR A 46 0.96 8.93 9.85
CA TYR A 46 0.33 8.60 8.59
C TYR A 46 -1.04 9.25 8.47
N ILE A 47 -1.39 9.69 7.28
CA ILE A 47 -2.71 10.24 6.96
C ILE A 47 -3.21 9.55 5.71
N TYR A 48 -4.46 9.08 5.75
CA TYR A 48 -5.09 8.37 4.65
C TYR A 48 -6.54 8.82 4.50
N GLN A 49 -7.00 9.05 3.28
CA GLN A 49 -8.42 9.28 2.99
C GLN A 49 -9.02 8.02 2.39
N ASP A 50 -10.05 7.47 3.05
CA ASP A 50 -10.75 6.29 2.55
C ASP A 50 -11.73 6.63 1.42
N SER A 51 -12.27 5.60 0.78
CA SER A 51 -13.23 5.71 -0.32
C SER A 51 -14.57 6.36 0.06
N LYS A 52 -14.86 6.46 1.35
CA LYS A 52 -16.04 7.17 1.90
C LYS A 52 -15.76 8.63 2.21
N GLY A 53 -14.50 9.07 2.08
CA GLY A 53 -14.06 10.44 2.34
C GLY A 53 -13.63 10.71 3.78
N PHE A 54 -13.66 9.74 4.70
CA PHE A 54 -13.12 9.90 6.04
C PHE A 54 -11.59 10.04 5.99
N ILE A 55 -11.06 10.91 6.86
CA ILE A 55 -9.61 11.06 7.02
C ILE A 55 -9.16 10.24 8.22
N TRP A 56 -8.30 9.28 7.97
CA TRP A 56 -7.69 8.43 8.97
C TRP A 56 -6.30 8.97 9.34
N MET A 57 -6.02 9.06 10.62
CA MET A 57 -4.75 9.56 11.15
C MET A 57 -4.12 8.51 12.04
N GLY A 58 -3.08 7.87 11.54
CA GLY A 58 -2.23 6.94 12.29
C GLY A 58 -1.27 7.71 13.18
N THR A 59 -1.33 7.47 14.48
CA THR A 59 -0.53 8.20 15.47
C THR A 59 0.38 7.28 16.29
N LEU A 60 1.18 7.86 17.18
CA LEU A 60 1.98 7.09 18.15
C LEU A 60 1.14 6.51 19.30
N ASN A 61 -0.15 6.89 19.43
CA ASN A 61 -0.99 6.41 20.52
C ASN A 61 -2.45 6.22 20.09
N GLY A 62 -2.65 5.43 19.05
CA GLY A 62 -3.96 5.08 18.52
C GLY A 62 -4.19 5.57 17.09
N LEU A 63 -5.36 5.26 16.59
CA LEU A 63 -5.86 5.62 15.27
C LEU A 63 -7.04 6.56 15.43
N SER A 64 -7.07 7.65 14.68
CA SER A 64 -8.21 8.57 14.62
C SER A 64 -8.87 8.54 13.26
N ARG A 65 -10.19 8.61 13.21
CA ARG A 65 -10.99 8.83 12.01
C ARG A 65 -11.73 10.15 12.14
N TYR A 66 -11.60 11.02 11.14
CA TYR A 66 -12.26 12.32 11.06
C TYR A 66 -13.31 12.33 9.96
N ASP A 67 -14.52 12.77 10.26
CA ASP A 67 -15.67 12.82 9.36
C ASP A 67 -15.89 14.20 8.72
N GLY A 68 -15.01 15.17 8.97
CA GLY A 68 -15.16 16.57 8.59
C GLY A 68 -15.67 17.46 9.74
N ASN A 69 -16.16 16.87 10.83
CA ASN A 69 -16.70 17.60 11.98
C ASN A 69 -16.17 17.07 13.33
N SER A 70 -16.05 15.76 13.48
CA SER A 70 -15.70 15.11 14.75
C SER A 70 -14.69 13.98 14.54
N PHE A 71 -14.04 13.57 15.64
CA PHE A 71 -13.09 12.47 15.68
C PHE A 71 -13.68 11.26 16.38
N VAL A 72 -13.45 10.08 15.79
CA VAL A 72 -13.55 8.79 16.46
C VAL A 72 -12.16 8.26 16.67
N THR A 73 -11.82 7.90 17.92
CA THR A 73 -10.49 7.39 18.28
C THR A 73 -10.57 5.92 18.64
N PHE A 74 -9.68 5.13 18.02
CA PHE A 74 -9.51 3.71 18.27
C PHE A 74 -8.21 3.47 19.02
N ARG A 75 -8.27 2.61 20.05
CA ARG A 75 -7.13 2.15 20.84
C ARG A 75 -7.20 0.65 21.01
N PRO A 76 -6.05 0.00 21.28
CA PRO A 76 -6.05 -1.42 21.62
C PRO A 76 -6.94 -1.70 22.84
N GLU A 77 -7.81 -2.69 22.69
CA GLU A 77 -8.65 -3.18 23.79
C GLU A 77 -8.01 -4.45 24.35
N GLY A 78 -7.54 -4.40 25.60
CA GLY A 78 -6.86 -5.53 26.24
C GLY A 78 -7.72 -6.80 26.22
N GLY A 79 -7.20 -7.87 25.60
CA GLY A 79 -7.88 -9.15 25.46
C GLY A 79 -8.82 -9.29 24.25
N ASN A 80 -9.18 -8.20 23.57
CA ASN A 80 -9.98 -8.24 22.35
C ASN A 80 -9.05 -8.36 21.13
N LYS A 81 -9.06 -9.53 20.49
CA LYS A 81 -8.26 -9.79 19.28
C LYS A 81 -8.84 -9.13 18.02
N ILE A 82 -10.11 -8.74 18.04
CA ILE A 82 -10.82 -8.07 16.94
C ILE A 82 -10.92 -6.60 17.30
N SER A 83 -9.77 -5.93 17.41
CA SER A 83 -9.64 -4.50 17.70
C SER A 83 -8.35 -3.99 17.07
N LEU A 84 -8.01 -2.73 17.31
CA LEU A 84 -6.67 -2.25 17.01
C LEU A 84 -5.64 -3.03 17.83
N ILE A 85 -4.68 -3.68 17.16
CA ILE A 85 -3.76 -4.64 17.81
C ILE A 85 -2.63 -3.96 18.59
N ASP A 86 -2.18 -2.78 18.14
CA ASP A 86 -1.17 -1.96 18.82
C ASP A 86 -1.49 -0.48 18.61
N HIS A 87 -1.07 0.35 19.55
CA HIS A 87 -1.37 1.79 19.54
C HIS A 87 -0.47 2.61 18.59
N ARG A 88 0.68 2.09 18.14
CA ARG A 88 1.60 2.80 17.26
C ARG A 88 1.36 2.43 15.80
N ILE A 89 0.68 3.30 15.08
CA ILE A 89 0.33 3.08 13.68
C ILE A 89 1.52 3.46 12.80
N ARG A 90 1.82 2.60 11.81
CA ARG A 90 2.93 2.76 10.89
C ARG A 90 2.47 3.04 9.46
N ASP A 91 1.35 2.43 9.04
CA ASP A 91 0.84 2.56 7.68
C ASP A 91 -0.68 2.27 7.63
N LEU A 92 -1.37 2.84 6.64
CA LEU A 92 -2.81 2.70 6.40
C LEU A 92 -3.07 2.57 4.90
N GLU A 93 -3.85 1.58 4.49
CA GLU A 93 -4.24 1.43 3.10
C GLU A 93 -5.58 0.69 2.97
N GLU A 94 -6.47 1.19 2.15
CA GLU A 94 -7.73 0.53 1.79
C GLU A 94 -7.52 -0.40 0.61
N ASP A 95 -8.06 -1.62 0.70
CA ASP A 95 -8.12 -2.55 -0.42
C ASP A 95 -9.40 -2.35 -1.26
N LYS A 96 -9.44 -2.96 -2.43
CA LYS A 96 -10.59 -2.85 -3.34
C LYS A 96 -11.90 -3.46 -2.82
N ASN A 97 -11.84 -4.26 -1.75
CA ASN A 97 -13.00 -4.86 -1.11
C ASN A 97 -13.63 -3.93 -0.07
N GLY A 98 -12.93 -2.83 0.28
CA GLY A 98 -13.35 -1.85 1.28
C GLY A 98 -12.92 -2.23 2.70
N PHE A 99 -11.78 -2.90 2.83
CA PHE A 99 -11.10 -3.13 4.10
C PHE A 99 -9.92 -2.18 4.25
N LEU A 100 -9.86 -1.47 5.37
CA LEU A 100 -8.70 -0.67 5.74
C LEU A 100 -7.71 -1.55 6.52
N TRP A 101 -6.53 -1.73 5.93
CA TRP A 101 -5.42 -2.44 6.53
C TRP A 101 -4.56 -1.47 7.32
N ILE A 102 -4.32 -1.80 8.58
CA ILE A 102 -3.64 -0.95 9.55
C ILE A 102 -2.39 -1.66 10.01
N ALA A 103 -1.22 -1.21 9.53
CA ALA A 103 0.07 -1.72 9.96
C ALA A 103 0.51 -1.04 11.26
N THR A 104 1.05 -1.81 12.19
CA THR A 104 1.49 -1.32 13.49
C THR A 104 3.00 -1.55 13.72
N SER A 105 3.57 -0.86 14.69
CA SER A 105 4.97 -1.02 15.07
C SER A 105 5.27 -2.35 15.79
N ALA A 106 4.24 -3.08 16.19
CA ALA A 106 4.38 -4.44 16.72
C ALA A 106 4.55 -5.49 15.62
N GLU A 107 4.69 -5.05 14.34
CA GLU A 107 4.77 -5.94 13.16
C GLU A 107 3.53 -6.81 13.00
N LEU A 108 2.39 -6.27 13.37
CA LEU A 108 1.07 -6.89 13.25
C LEU A 108 0.14 -5.97 12.48
N PHE A 109 -0.85 -6.56 11.84
CA PHE A 109 -1.90 -5.86 11.13
C PHE A 109 -3.23 -5.96 11.87
N SER A 110 -4.00 -4.87 11.84
CA SER A 110 -5.44 -4.87 12.10
C SER A 110 -6.18 -4.63 10.79
N CYS A 111 -7.38 -5.17 10.67
CA CYS A 111 -8.24 -4.99 9.51
C CYS A 111 -9.58 -4.39 9.96
N TYR A 112 -10.01 -3.33 9.27
CA TYR A 112 -11.25 -2.64 9.55
C TYR A 112 -12.18 -2.71 8.33
N ASP A 113 -13.37 -3.25 8.50
CA ASP A 113 -14.41 -3.29 7.47
C ASP A 113 -15.10 -1.92 7.39
N LEU A 114 -14.78 -1.14 6.36
CA LEU A 114 -15.36 0.19 6.17
C LEU A 114 -16.87 0.14 5.93
N LYS A 115 -17.41 -0.97 5.41
CA LYS A 115 -18.85 -1.11 5.16
C LYS A 115 -19.61 -1.41 6.43
N LYS A 116 -19.09 -2.27 7.29
CA LYS A 116 -19.69 -2.69 8.56
C LYS A 116 -19.33 -1.77 9.72
N ASP A 117 -18.37 -0.86 9.53
CA ASP A 117 -17.85 0.08 10.52
C ASP A 117 -17.30 -0.62 11.78
N CYS A 118 -16.54 -1.69 11.61
CA CYS A 118 -15.96 -2.48 12.69
C CYS A 118 -14.66 -3.16 12.30
N PHE A 119 -13.84 -3.50 13.31
CA PHE A 119 -12.69 -4.37 13.11
C PHE A 119 -13.14 -5.79 12.77
N VAL A 120 -12.34 -6.51 11.98
CA VAL A 120 -12.63 -7.89 11.55
C VAL A 120 -11.41 -8.77 11.70
N ASP A 121 -11.67 -10.06 11.96
CA ASP A 121 -10.63 -11.08 11.93
C ASP A 121 -10.37 -11.54 10.50
N PHE A 122 -9.24 -11.13 9.96
CA PHE A 122 -8.80 -11.54 8.62
C PHE A 122 -7.97 -12.84 8.63
N THR A 123 -7.61 -13.34 9.80
CA THR A 123 -6.74 -14.53 9.89
C THR A 123 -7.48 -15.81 9.59
N GLY A 124 -8.77 -15.85 9.84
CA GLY A 124 -9.65 -16.98 9.59
C GLY A 124 -9.28 -18.30 10.32
N CYS A 125 -8.13 -18.32 11.00
CA CYS A 125 -7.49 -19.53 11.52
C CYS A 125 -6.98 -19.41 12.95
N GLY A 126 -7.23 -18.30 13.65
CA GLY A 126 -6.95 -18.18 15.10
C GLY A 126 -5.48 -18.01 15.51
N GLU A 127 -4.53 -18.03 14.59
CA GLU A 127 -3.10 -17.83 14.90
C GLU A 127 -2.62 -16.42 14.57
N TYR A 128 -2.85 -15.49 15.51
CA TYR A 128 -2.30 -14.12 15.47
C TYR A 128 -0.79 -14.02 15.74
N LYS A 129 -0.07 -15.13 15.81
CA LYS A 129 1.33 -15.14 16.26
C LYS A 129 2.36 -14.91 15.17
N GLN A 130 1.95 -14.74 13.92
CA GLN A 130 2.91 -14.43 12.86
C GLN A 130 3.03 -12.93 12.69
N LEU A 131 4.23 -12.43 12.87
CA LEU A 131 4.61 -11.06 12.61
C LEU A 131 4.68 -10.82 11.10
N TYR A 132 4.18 -9.69 10.63
CA TYR A 132 4.32 -9.25 9.25
C TYR A 132 4.66 -7.76 9.23
N SER A 133 5.76 -7.43 8.56
CA SER A 133 6.22 -6.04 8.48
C SER A 133 5.77 -5.34 7.22
N TYR A 134 5.44 -6.10 6.19
CA TYR A 134 5.16 -5.58 4.85
C TYR A 134 3.86 -6.16 4.30
N LYS A 135 3.23 -5.41 3.40
CA LYS A 135 2.04 -5.85 2.64
C LYS A 135 2.06 -5.36 1.21
N MET A 136 1.35 -6.05 0.35
CA MET A 136 1.03 -5.66 -1.02
C MET A 136 -0.38 -6.15 -1.35
N THR A 137 -1.15 -5.38 -2.09
CA THR A 137 -2.46 -5.79 -2.61
C THR A 137 -2.34 -6.04 -4.11
N ASP A 138 -2.72 -7.24 -4.56
CA ASP A 138 -2.70 -7.59 -5.97
C ASP A 138 -3.95 -7.13 -6.73
N ARG A 139 -3.95 -7.23 -8.05
CA ARG A 139 -5.07 -6.83 -8.92
C ARG A 139 -6.35 -7.60 -8.65
N GLU A 140 -6.25 -8.82 -8.16
CA GLU A 140 -7.41 -9.63 -7.77
C GLU A 140 -7.98 -9.20 -6.42
N GLY A 141 -7.21 -8.42 -5.62
CA GLY A 141 -7.55 -7.91 -4.30
C GLY A 141 -7.19 -8.87 -3.19
N ASN A 142 -6.29 -9.80 -3.46
CA ASN A 142 -5.66 -10.54 -2.38
C ASN A 142 -4.62 -9.65 -1.70
N VAL A 143 -4.49 -9.80 -0.41
CA VAL A 143 -3.48 -9.10 0.39
C VAL A 143 -2.36 -10.05 0.75
N TRP A 144 -1.15 -9.69 0.34
CA TRP A 144 0.07 -10.42 0.62
C TRP A 144 0.78 -9.78 1.80
N LEU A 145 1.08 -10.58 2.80
CA LEU A 145 1.76 -10.17 4.03
C LEU A 145 3.05 -10.95 4.17
N TRP A 146 4.17 -10.27 4.48
CA TRP A 146 5.45 -10.96 4.67
C TRP A 146 6.34 -10.28 5.70
N GLN A 147 7.28 -11.05 6.19
CA GLN A 147 8.37 -10.62 7.07
C GLN A 147 9.56 -11.56 6.88
N ASP A 148 10.74 -11.02 7.06
CA ASP A 148 11.98 -11.78 7.05
C ASP A 148 11.95 -12.91 8.10
N GLY A 149 12.31 -14.13 7.68
CA GLY A 149 12.30 -15.33 8.51
C GLY A 149 10.95 -16.06 8.66
N ASN A 150 9.82 -15.43 8.26
CA ASN A 150 8.48 -16.00 8.46
C ASN A 150 7.78 -16.51 7.19
N GLY A 151 8.41 -16.33 6.03
CA GLY A 151 7.75 -16.56 4.74
C GLY A 151 6.71 -15.49 4.43
N CYS A 152 5.67 -15.86 3.71
CA CYS A 152 4.58 -14.95 3.40
C CYS A 152 3.20 -15.61 3.49
N ARG A 153 2.17 -14.77 3.52
CA ARG A 153 0.77 -15.18 3.58
C ARG A 153 -0.03 -14.42 2.52
N LYS A 154 -0.78 -15.16 1.70
CA LYS A 154 -1.83 -14.61 0.84
C LYS A 154 -3.14 -14.65 1.63
N VAL A 155 -3.83 -13.52 1.73
CA VAL A 155 -5.15 -13.39 2.34
C VAL A 155 -6.14 -13.05 1.24
N THR A 156 -7.20 -13.83 1.10
CA THR A 156 -8.25 -13.65 0.09
C THR A 156 -9.59 -13.44 0.79
N TYR A 157 -10.32 -12.41 0.38
CA TYR A 157 -11.70 -12.20 0.81
C TYR A 157 -12.67 -12.74 -0.25
N MET A 158 -13.44 -13.75 0.12
CA MET A 158 -14.40 -14.39 -0.78
C MET A 158 -15.62 -14.91 -0.01
N ASN A 159 -16.80 -14.79 -0.61
CA ASN A 159 -18.08 -15.30 -0.04
C ASN A 159 -18.38 -14.77 1.38
N GLY A 160 -17.98 -13.52 1.67
CA GLY A 160 -18.23 -12.88 2.97
C GLY A 160 -17.25 -13.26 4.09
N GLY A 161 -16.18 -13.99 3.78
CA GLY A 161 -15.16 -14.41 4.73
C GLY A 161 -13.74 -14.28 4.19
N PHE A 162 -12.77 -14.36 5.11
CA PHE A 162 -11.35 -14.40 4.77
C PHE A 162 -10.87 -15.85 4.75
N THR A 163 -10.05 -16.15 3.76
CA THR A 163 -9.25 -17.37 3.68
C THR A 163 -7.78 -16.99 3.51
N SER A 164 -6.86 -17.88 3.90
CA SER A 164 -5.44 -17.57 3.72
C SER A 164 -4.61 -18.80 3.41
N ILE A 165 -3.54 -18.55 2.63
CA ILE A 165 -2.51 -19.55 2.30
C ILE A 165 -1.17 -19.03 2.83
N VAL A 166 -0.46 -19.88 3.53
CA VAL A 166 0.88 -19.59 4.05
C VAL A 166 1.93 -20.23 3.15
N PHE A 167 2.83 -19.43 2.66
CA PHE A 167 3.97 -19.85 1.85
C PHE A 167 5.23 -19.87 2.71
N LYS A 168 5.82 -21.04 2.82
CA LYS A 168 7.09 -21.30 3.52
C LYS A 168 7.94 -22.27 2.73
N LYS A 169 9.23 -22.32 3.04
CA LYS A 169 10.16 -23.27 2.43
C LYS A 169 9.69 -24.72 2.62
N GLU A 170 9.15 -25.02 3.80
CA GLU A 170 8.78 -26.38 4.20
C GLU A 170 7.47 -26.88 3.57
N ASN A 171 6.56 -25.97 3.20
CA ASN A 171 5.20 -26.37 2.77
C ASN A 171 4.82 -25.92 1.37
N ASN A 172 5.49 -24.92 0.81
CA ASN A 172 5.07 -24.32 -0.46
C ASN A 172 6.27 -23.98 -1.37
N ASN A 173 7.39 -24.65 -1.16
CA ASN A 173 8.60 -24.58 -2.01
C ASN A 173 9.15 -23.17 -2.19
N LEU A 174 9.01 -22.28 -1.20
CA LEU A 174 9.77 -21.04 -1.24
C LEU A 174 11.28 -21.34 -1.22
N PRO A 175 12.10 -20.59 -1.93
CA PRO A 175 13.55 -20.71 -1.84
C PRO A 175 14.02 -20.50 -0.39
N SER A 176 13.43 -19.53 0.31
CA SER A 176 13.75 -19.18 1.68
C SER A 176 12.52 -18.62 2.42
N ASN A 177 12.51 -18.77 3.75
CA ASN A 177 11.55 -18.06 4.62
C ASN A 177 11.92 -16.58 4.83
N ASN A 178 13.12 -16.17 4.42
CA ASN A 178 13.57 -14.79 4.46
C ASN A 178 13.04 -14.04 3.22
N VAL A 179 11.74 -13.78 3.21
CA VAL A 179 11.09 -13.06 2.12
C VAL A 179 11.39 -11.56 2.25
N THR A 180 12.01 -11.02 1.23
CA THR A 180 12.45 -9.61 1.16
C THR A 180 11.44 -8.73 0.43
N TYR A 181 10.79 -9.28 -0.59
CA TYR A 181 9.90 -8.51 -1.46
C TYR A 181 8.83 -9.39 -2.12
N ILE A 182 7.63 -8.84 -2.27
CA ILE A 182 6.56 -9.42 -3.07
C ILE A 182 6.03 -8.34 -4.00
N SER A 183 5.81 -8.70 -5.26
CA SER A 183 5.27 -7.78 -6.25
C SER A 183 4.45 -8.50 -7.31
N GLU A 184 3.54 -7.75 -7.93
CA GLU A 184 2.78 -8.16 -9.10
C GLU A 184 3.34 -7.47 -10.34
N ASP A 185 3.53 -8.21 -11.42
CA ASP A 185 3.97 -7.64 -12.69
C ASP A 185 2.81 -7.15 -13.56
N GLU A 186 3.14 -6.58 -14.72
CA GLU A 186 2.14 -6.04 -15.65
C GLU A 186 1.19 -7.12 -16.22
N GLN A 187 1.57 -8.40 -16.17
CA GLN A 187 0.76 -9.54 -16.58
C GLN A 187 -0.09 -10.12 -15.45
N GLY A 188 0.01 -9.58 -14.23
CA GLY A 188 -0.69 -10.09 -13.05
C GLY A 188 -0.01 -11.31 -12.40
N ARG A 189 1.24 -11.62 -12.75
CA ARG A 189 2.00 -12.69 -12.12
C ARG A 189 2.59 -12.20 -10.80
N ILE A 190 2.48 -13.01 -9.77
CA ILE A 190 3.03 -12.69 -8.45
C ILE A 190 4.43 -13.28 -8.33
N TRP A 191 5.37 -12.45 -7.92
CA TRP A 191 6.76 -12.77 -7.71
C TRP A 191 7.13 -12.59 -6.26
N ILE A 192 7.86 -13.56 -5.72
CA ILE A 192 8.36 -13.56 -4.35
C ILE A 192 9.88 -13.58 -4.40
N GLY A 193 10.48 -12.49 -3.95
CA GLY A 193 11.92 -12.37 -3.72
C GLY A 193 12.28 -12.80 -2.31
N SER A 194 13.39 -13.53 -2.18
CA SER A 194 13.95 -13.94 -0.90
C SER A 194 15.49 -13.85 -0.93
N HIS A 195 16.14 -14.06 0.22
CA HIS A 195 17.61 -14.07 0.28
C HIS A 195 18.22 -15.20 -0.54
N ASP A 196 17.52 -16.33 -0.71
CA ASP A 196 18.08 -17.53 -1.33
C ASP A 196 17.54 -17.78 -2.75
N GLY A 197 16.70 -16.90 -3.29
CA GLY A 197 16.17 -17.04 -4.64
C GLY A 197 14.86 -16.33 -4.90
N ILE A 198 14.38 -16.53 -6.12
CA ILE A 198 13.17 -15.92 -6.65
C ILE A 198 12.18 -17.01 -7.03
N ALA A 199 10.92 -16.84 -6.63
CA ALA A 199 9.82 -17.71 -7.01
C ALA A 199 8.69 -16.93 -7.68
N GLN A 200 7.99 -17.58 -8.60
CA GLN A 200 6.71 -17.13 -9.15
C GLN A 200 5.57 -17.92 -8.50
N VAL A 201 4.46 -17.27 -8.19
CA VAL A 201 3.28 -17.97 -7.71
C VAL A 201 2.44 -18.46 -8.89
N VAL A 202 2.20 -19.76 -8.96
CA VAL A 202 1.37 -20.42 -9.96
C VAL A 202 0.40 -21.36 -9.24
N GLU A 203 -0.90 -21.18 -9.45
CA GLU A 203 -1.94 -22.01 -8.80
C GLU A 203 -1.73 -22.17 -7.28
N ASP A 204 -1.50 -21.02 -6.61
CA ASP A 204 -1.25 -20.96 -5.16
C ASP A 204 -0.04 -21.79 -4.66
N LYS A 205 0.94 -22.01 -5.52
CA LYS A 205 2.22 -22.64 -5.19
C LYS A 205 3.38 -21.75 -5.63
N ALA A 206 4.43 -21.71 -4.85
CA ALA A 206 5.68 -21.07 -5.24
C ALA A 206 6.44 -22.01 -6.19
N VAL A 207 6.74 -21.54 -7.39
CA VAL A 207 7.56 -22.20 -8.37
C VAL A 207 8.90 -21.48 -8.43
N LEU A 208 9.98 -22.19 -8.11
CA LEU A 208 11.32 -21.63 -8.16
C LEU A 208 11.68 -21.19 -9.57
N VAL A 209 12.18 -19.96 -9.70
CA VAL A 209 12.63 -19.38 -10.97
C VAL A 209 14.15 -19.24 -10.98
N GLU A 210 14.73 -18.83 -9.88
CA GLU A 210 16.17 -18.63 -9.73
C GLU A 210 16.62 -18.95 -8.31
N GLU A 211 17.69 -19.76 -8.16
CA GLU A 211 18.32 -20.08 -6.88
C GLU A 211 19.54 -19.19 -6.62
N ASN A 212 19.92 -19.08 -5.35
CA ASN A 212 21.12 -18.39 -4.90
C ASN A 212 21.20 -16.91 -5.34
N HIS A 213 20.06 -16.29 -5.49
CA HIS A 213 19.94 -14.89 -5.84
C HIS A 213 19.16 -14.13 -4.75
N ASP A 214 19.83 -13.20 -4.07
CA ASP A 214 19.19 -12.30 -3.11
C ASP A 214 18.39 -11.22 -3.86
N ALA A 215 17.08 -11.30 -3.84
CA ALA A 215 16.20 -10.35 -4.49
C ALA A 215 15.58 -9.38 -3.48
N SER A 216 16.07 -8.15 -3.45
CA SER A 216 15.60 -7.10 -2.54
C SER A 216 14.47 -6.22 -3.10
N LYS A 217 14.40 -6.09 -4.43
CA LYS A 217 13.36 -5.34 -5.14
C LYS A 217 13.09 -5.94 -6.52
N MET A 218 11.91 -5.66 -7.05
CA MET A 218 11.50 -6.05 -8.39
C MET A 218 10.89 -4.86 -9.13
N MET A 219 11.05 -4.84 -10.44
CA MET A 219 10.35 -3.95 -11.37
C MET A 219 10.00 -4.72 -12.63
N SER A 220 8.80 -4.56 -13.15
CA SER A 220 8.40 -5.10 -14.45
C SER A 220 8.31 -4.01 -15.50
N PHE A 221 8.64 -4.37 -16.75
CA PHE A 221 8.43 -3.53 -17.91
C PHE A 221 8.03 -4.41 -19.10
N GLY A 222 6.81 -4.28 -19.55
CA GLY A 222 6.22 -5.18 -20.53
C GLY A 222 6.23 -6.62 -19.98
N LYS A 223 6.86 -7.55 -20.72
CA LYS A 223 7.01 -8.96 -20.30
C LYS A 223 8.29 -9.24 -19.52
N ASP A 224 9.18 -8.28 -19.45
CA ASP A 224 10.47 -8.39 -18.77
C ASP A 224 10.32 -8.08 -17.28
N VAL A 225 10.98 -8.87 -16.44
CA VAL A 225 11.01 -8.68 -14.98
C VAL A 225 12.46 -8.53 -14.53
N PHE A 226 12.73 -7.42 -13.85
CA PHE A 226 14.04 -7.08 -13.32
C PHE A 226 14.06 -7.29 -11.82
N PHE A 227 15.08 -7.94 -11.32
CA PHE A 227 15.32 -8.15 -9.89
C PHE A 227 16.61 -7.45 -9.50
N LEU A 228 16.56 -6.71 -8.41
CA LEU A 228 17.72 -6.06 -7.80
C LEU A 228 18.14 -6.85 -6.56
N SER A 229 19.39 -7.29 -6.52
CA SER A 229 19.95 -7.90 -5.31
C SER A 229 20.43 -6.86 -4.31
N GLY A 230 20.53 -7.24 -3.04
CA GLY A 230 21.14 -6.42 -1.99
C GLY A 230 22.63 -6.12 -2.24
N THR A 231 23.29 -6.89 -3.07
CA THR A 231 24.69 -6.72 -3.50
C THR A 231 24.87 -5.82 -4.72
N GLY A 232 23.77 -5.28 -5.28
CA GLY A 232 23.80 -4.37 -6.43
C GLY A 232 23.83 -5.09 -7.79
N THR A 233 23.49 -6.36 -7.86
CA THR A 233 23.32 -7.09 -9.13
C THR A 233 21.90 -6.90 -9.64
N ILE A 234 21.73 -6.70 -10.95
CA ILE A 234 20.42 -6.71 -11.61
C ILE A 234 20.30 -7.99 -12.41
N SER A 235 19.29 -8.79 -12.15
CA SER A 235 18.88 -9.93 -12.97
C SER A 235 17.68 -9.56 -13.83
N LEU A 236 17.68 -10.03 -15.06
CA LEU A 236 16.58 -9.89 -16.01
C LEU A 236 16.01 -11.27 -16.33
N LYS A 237 14.71 -11.45 -16.10
CA LYS A 237 13.96 -12.62 -16.55
C LYS A 237 13.03 -12.22 -17.69
N ARG A 238 13.20 -12.89 -18.83
CA ARG A 238 12.30 -12.85 -19.97
C ARG A 238 11.47 -14.11 -20.06
N GLU A 239 10.28 -13.98 -20.62
CA GLU A 239 9.43 -15.15 -20.85
C GLU A 239 10.11 -16.15 -21.79
N GLY A 240 10.28 -17.40 -21.33
CA GLY A 240 10.92 -18.48 -22.11
C GLY A 240 12.46 -18.46 -22.15
N GLU A 241 13.11 -17.51 -21.48
CA GLU A 241 14.56 -17.43 -21.40
C GLU A 241 15.06 -17.72 -19.96
N GLU A 242 16.30 -18.21 -19.84
CA GLU A 242 16.99 -18.28 -18.55
C GLU A 242 17.28 -16.87 -18.02
N PRO A 243 17.27 -16.64 -16.69
CA PRO A 243 17.60 -15.35 -16.11
C PRO A 243 19.01 -14.89 -16.48
N TYR A 244 19.16 -13.62 -16.85
CA TYR A 244 20.44 -13.02 -17.17
C TYR A 244 20.83 -12.00 -16.11
N CYS A 245 22.05 -12.14 -15.54
CA CYS A 245 22.56 -11.25 -14.50
C CYS A 245 23.49 -10.17 -15.06
N TYR A 246 23.24 -8.93 -14.73
CA TYR A 246 24.10 -7.78 -15.04
C TYR A 246 24.89 -7.38 -13.78
N PRO A 247 26.21 -7.66 -13.71
CA PRO A 247 27.00 -7.17 -12.59
C PRO A 247 27.17 -5.64 -12.71
N PHE A 248 26.89 -4.91 -11.67
CA PHE A 248 27.30 -3.51 -11.57
C PHE A 248 28.84 -3.45 -11.48
N ARG A 249 29.44 -2.67 -12.36
CA ARG A 249 30.86 -2.31 -12.30
C ARG A 249 31.05 -1.01 -11.53
#